data_001f5cb471d241f3aa77244c605dc990
#
_entry.id   001f5cb471d241f3aa77244c605dc990
#
_cell.length_a   1.000
_cell.length_b   1.000
_cell.length_c   1.000
_cell.angle_alpha   90.00
_cell.angle_beta   90.00
_cell.angle_gamma   90.00
#
_symmetry.space_group_name_H-M   'P 1'
#
loop_
_entity.id
_entity.type
_entity.pdbx_description
1 polymer ?
#
loop_
_entity_poly.entity_id
_entity_poly.type
_entity_poly.pdbx_seq_one_letter_code
_entity_poly.pdbx_strand_id
1 'polypeptide(L)'
;KNILTITLFCISRKHLIQLSFLFEIMRILQLHCDSIEYTPTKKEIKSAEDIENPQTQKLEELVVVFVAMEDGDDSSVAQNAISQIKNSMEKIGCKKLLLYPYAHLSSNLAKPSVAIALLKEMESGASELEVSHSPFGWTKSYKLQVKGHPLAESSKVVTKDSKKTPADSELTSDALEGESKIRSIWKIMTPDGTLSNIADFNFSKYPKLEILAKYEAAKQRQVD
;
A
#
# COMPACT_ATOMS: atom_id res chain seq x y z
N LYS A 1 19.52 6.07 21.45
CA LYS A 1 18.78 6.86 22.46
C LYS A 1 17.76 7.71 21.73
N ASN A 2 16.54 7.23 21.55
CA ASN A 2 15.41 8.08 21.23
C ASN A 2 14.34 7.78 22.29
N ILE A 3 14.33 8.64 23.29
CA ILE A 3 13.29 8.70 24.29
C ILE A 3 12.11 9.40 23.58
N LEU A 4 11.02 8.67 23.38
CA LEU A 4 9.75 9.25 22.92
C LEU A 4 9.18 10.02 24.13
N THR A 5 9.45 11.32 24.20
CA THR A 5 8.84 12.20 25.19
C THR A 5 7.45 12.55 24.69
N ILE A 6 6.41 11.91 25.25
CA ILE A 6 5.04 12.35 25.06
C ILE A 6 4.83 13.57 25.95
N THR A 7 4.92 14.76 25.37
CA THR A 7 4.54 15.99 26.06
C THR A 7 3.04 16.17 25.86
N LEU A 8 2.25 15.89 26.91
CA LEU A 8 0.84 16.27 26.95
C LEU A 8 0.80 17.80 27.14
N PHE A 9 0.54 18.53 26.07
CA PHE A 9 0.12 19.91 26.16
C PHE A 9 -1.38 19.99 26.41
N CYS A 10 -1.76 20.40 27.60
CA CYS A 10 -3.14 20.82 27.93
C CYS A 10 -3.37 22.17 27.24
N ILE A 11 -3.93 22.17 26.01
CA ILE A 11 -4.32 23.41 25.32
C ILE A 11 -5.81 23.64 25.56
N SER A 12 -6.11 24.80 26.16
CA SER A 12 -7.44 25.37 26.35
C SER A 12 -8.30 25.28 25.09
N ARG A 13 -9.58 24.96 25.27
CA ARG A 13 -10.64 24.60 24.31
C ARG A 13 -10.91 25.58 23.14
N LYS A 14 -10.04 26.51 22.79
CA LYS A 14 -10.37 27.56 21.79
C LYS A 14 -9.54 27.57 20.48
N HIS A 15 -8.49 26.78 20.35
CA HIS A 15 -7.75 26.68 19.08
C HIS A 15 -7.25 25.26 18.87
N LEU A 16 -8.17 24.33 18.63
CA LEU A 16 -7.83 23.08 17.95
C LEU A 16 -7.71 23.41 16.46
N ILE A 17 -6.59 23.98 16.05
CA ILE A 17 -6.15 23.88 14.66
C ILE A 17 -5.77 22.42 14.51
N GLN A 18 -6.71 21.62 14.02
CA GLN A 18 -6.45 20.30 13.50
C GLN A 18 -5.52 20.52 12.30
N LEU A 19 -4.20 20.45 12.56
CA LEU A 19 -3.23 20.20 11.49
C LEU A 19 -3.53 18.79 10.96
N SER A 20 -4.60 18.67 10.19
CA SER A 20 -4.69 17.63 9.20
C SER A 20 -3.58 17.94 8.19
N PHE A 21 -2.41 17.34 8.36
CA PHE A 21 -1.53 17.11 7.23
C PHE A 21 -2.38 16.26 6.28
N LEU A 22 -3.05 16.91 5.36
CA LEU A 22 -3.61 16.32 4.17
C LEU A 22 -2.39 15.80 3.38
N PHE A 23 -1.97 14.59 3.73
CA PHE A 23 -1.10 13.85 2.83
C PHE A 23 -1.95 13.57 1.61
N GLU A 24 -1.65 14.26 0.52
CA GLU A 24 -2.15 13.93 -0.80
C GLU A 24 -1.59 12.56 -1.15
N ILE A 25 -2.46 11.55 -1.18
CA ILE A 25 -2.06 10.14 -1.14
C ILE A 25 -2.93 9.36 -2.10
N MET A 26 -2.45 9.12 -3.31
CA MET A 26 -3.09 8.17 -4.23
C MET A 26 -2.75 6.74 -3.82
N ARG A 27 -3.74 5.87 -3.75
CA ARG A 27 -3.53 4.44 -3.44
C ARG A 27 -3.60 3.59 -4.69
N ILE A 28 -2.63 2.72 -4.81
CA ILE A 28 -2.46 1.83 -5.96
C ILE A 28 -2.28 0.40 -5.48
N LEU A 29 -3.04 -0.52 -6.09
CA LEU A 29 -2.77 -1.95 -6.07
C LEU A 29 -2.50 -2.40 -7.50
N GLN A 30 -1.27 -2.79 -7.78
CA GLN A 30 -0.80 -3.24 -9.08
C GLN A 30 -0.72 -4.76 -9.10
N LEU A 31 -1.32 -5.38 -10.12
CA LEU A 31 -1.36 -6.83 -10.29
C LEU A 31 -0.93 -7.21 -11.72
N HIS A 32 0.04 -8.10 -11.86
CA HIS A 32 0.40 -8.70 -13.15
C HIS A 32 -0.47 -9.93 -13.38
N CYS A 33 -1.22 -9.93 -14.46
CA CYS A 33 -2.31 -10.87 -14.67
C CYS A 33 -2.15 -11.62 -16.00
N ASP A 34 -2.55 -12.91 -15.98
CA ASP A 34 -2.81 -13.65 -17.22
C ASP A 34 -4.06 -13.10 -17.90
N SER A 35 -5.09 -12.76 -17.13
CA SER A 35 -6.31 -12.19 -17.69
C SER A 35 -7.14 -11.42 -16.65
N ILE A 36 -7.92 -10.49 -17.16
CA ILE A 36 -9.08 -9.90 -16.48
C ILE A 36 -10.29 -9.94 -17.41
N GLU A 37 -11.44 -10.34 -16.85
CA GLU A 37 -12.74 -10.22 -17.48
C GLU A 37 -13.62 -9.35 -16.60
N TYR A 38 -14.16 -8.25 -17.11
CA TYR A 38 -15.04 -7.39 -16.33
C TYR A 38 -16.27 -6.95 -17.11
N THR A 39 -17.39 -6.79 -16.40
CA THR A 39 -18.66 -6.33 -16.96
C THR A 39 -19.19 -5.17 -16.13
N PRO A 40 -19.37 -3.97 -16.72
CA PRO A 40 -20.09 -2.89 -16.07
C PRO A 40 -21.55 -3.31 -15.84
N THR A 41 -22.03 -3.20 -14.59
CA THR A 41 -23.36 -3.71 -14.22
C THR A 41 -24.32 -2.60 -13.85
N LYS A 42 -23.84 -1.56 -13.15
CA LYS A 42 -24.70 -0.48 -12.66
C LYS A 42 -23.93 0.84 -12.60
N LYS A 43 -24.58 1.90 -13.09
CA LYS A 43 -24.10 3.28 -12.97
C LYS A 43 -24.34 3.77 -11.54
N GLU A 44 -23.28 4.12 -10.80
CA GLU A 44 -23.39 4.48 -9.37
C GLU A 44 -23.47 5.99 -9.14
N ILE A 45 -22.88 6.78 -10.02
CA ILE A 45 -22.84 8.24 -9.89
C ILE A 45 -23.28 8.93 -11.17
N LYS A 46 -23.82 10.14 -11.04
CA LYS A 46 -24.32 10.93 -12.20
C LYS A 46 -23.23 11.28 -13.21
N SER A 47 -22.00 11.48 -12.74
CA SER A 47 -20.82 11.78 -13.56
C SER A 47 -20.09 10.54 -14.08
N ALA A 48 -20.67 9.34 -13.93
CA ALA A 48 -20.10 8.15 -14.51
C ALA A 48 -20.06 8.21 -16.02
N GLU A 49 -19.06 7.57 -16.62
CA GLU A 49 -18.91 7.51 -18.07
C GLU A 49 -20.17 6.94 -18.73
N ASP A 50 -20.54 7.52 -19.87
CA ASP A 50 -21.66 7.02 -20.64
C ASP A 50 -21.23 5.82 -21.50
N ILE A 51 -21.90 4.69 -21.27
CA ILE A 51 -21.73 3.45 -22.03
C ILE A 51 -23.12 3.11 -22.59
N GLU A 52 -23.25 3.15 -23.89
CA GLU A 52 -24.53 2.84 -24.54
C GLU A 52 -24.93 1.37 -24.36
N ASN A 53 -23.98 0.46 -24.50
CA ASN A 53 -24.17 -0.98 -24.34
C ASN A 53 -23.06 -1.58 -23.49
N PRO A 54 -23.24 -1.72 -22.16
CA PRO A 54 -22.23 -2.35 -21.31
C PRO A 54 -22.02 -3.80 -21.73
N GLN A 55 -20.82 -4.09 -22.21
CA GLN A 55 -20.42 -5.46 -22.59
C GLN A 55 -19.28 -5.94 -21.71
N THR A 56 -19.17 -7.25 -21.59
CA THR A 56 -18.03 -7.89 -20.96
C THR A 56 -16.77 -7.61 -21.77
N GLN A 57 -15.76 -7.06 -21.12
CA GLN A 57 -14.43 -6.86 -21.66
C GLN A 57 -13.52 -7.97 -21.14
N LYS A 58 -12.73 -8.58 -22.02
CA LYS A 58 -11.71 -9.56 -21.68
C LYS A 58 -10.36 -9.07 -22.18
N LEU A 59 -9.40 -8.94 -21.28
CA LEU A 59 -8.02 -8.56 -21.58
C LEU A 59 -7.08 -9.62 -21.04
N GLU A 60 -5.98 -9.86 -21.78
CA GLU A 60 -5.01 -10.90 -21.46
C GLU A 60 -3.59 -10.34 -21.48
N GLU A 61 -2.69 -10.95 -20.69
CA GLU A 61 -1.27 -10.61 -20.61
C GLU A 61 -1.07 -9.12 -20.31
N LEU A 62 -1.47 -8.68 -19.10
CA LEU A 62 -1.50 -7.26 -18.74
C LEU A 62 -1.16 -7.00 -17.27
N VAL A 63 -0.84 -5.75 -17.00
CA VAL A 63 -0.83 -5.22 -15.63
C VAL A 63 -2.16 -4.49 -15.37
N VAL A 64 -2.87 -4.92 -14.33
CA VAL A 64 -4.07 -4.24 -13.82
C VAL A 64 -3.65 -3.37 -12.65
N VAL A 65 -4.03 -2.09 -12.71
CA VAL A 65 -3.77 -1.12 -11.65
C VAL A 65 -5.09 -0.64 -11.06
N PHE A 66 -5.46 -1.19 -9.91
CA PHE A 66 -6.54 -0.64 -9.12
C PHE A 66 -6.07 0.66 -8.48
N VAL A 67 -6.78 1.75 -8.73
CA VAL A 67 -6.38 3.09 -8.28
C VAL A 67 -7.52 3.81 -7.59
N ALA A 68 -7.26 4.35 -6.39
CA ALA A 68 -8.12 5.27 -5.69
C ALA A 68 -7.44 6.64 -5.61
N MET A 69 -8.05 7.63 -6.25
CA MET A 69 -7.67 9.04 -6.11
C MET A 69 -8.28 9.57 -4.82
N GLU A 70 -7.46 10.19 -3.98
CA GLU A 70 -7.89 10.74 -2.69
C GLU A 70 -8.09 12.26 -2.75
N ASP A 71 -8.82 12.79 -1.77
CA ASP A 71 -9.03 14.23 -1.67
C ASP A 71 -7.69 14.94 -1.42
N GLY A 72 -7.38 15.92 -2.25
CA GLY A 72 -6.09 16.62 -2.28
C GLY A 72 -5.12 16.12 -3.35
N ASP A 73 -5.34 14.97 -3.98
CA ASP A 73 -4.51 14.52 -5.11
C ASP A 73 -4.55 15.52 -6.27
N ASP A 74 -3.40 15.71 -6.90
CA ASP A 74 -3.23 16.60 -8.05
C ASP A 74 -2.39 15.95 -9.16
N SER A 75 -2.12 16.73 -10.20
CA SER A 75 -1.30 16.32 -11.35
C SER A 75 0.07 15.77 -10.97
N SER A 76 0.72 16.31 -9.92
CA SER A 76 2.04 15.83 -9.52
C SER A 76 1.99 14.43 -8.94
N VAL A 77 0.93 14.11 -8.19
CA VAL A 77 0.68 12.76 -7.65
C VAL A 77 0.39 11.79 -8.79
N ALA A 78 -0.45 12.18 -9.76
CA ALA A 78 -0.75 11.36 -10.94
C ALA A 78 0.49 11.04 -11.77
N GLN A 79 1.36 12.01 -12.01
CA GLN A 79 2.63 11.85 -12.74
C GLN A 79 3.60 10.92 -11.98
N ASN A 80 3.70 11.09 -10.65
CA ASN A 80 4.51 10.19 -9.82
C ASN A 80 3.97 8.76 -9.85
N ALA A 81 2.65 8.60 -9.79
CA ALA A 81 1.99 7.31 -9.86
C ALA A 81 2.31 6.58 -11.17
N ILE A 82 2.14 7.25 -12.31
CA ILE A 82 2.45 6.68 -13.62
C ILE A 82 3.94 6.36 -13.76
N SER A 83 4.84 7.23 -13.27
CA SER A 83 6.27 6.95 -13.28
C SER A 83 6.61 5.66 -12.53
N GLN A 84 6.02 5.45 -11.36
CA GLN A 84 6.24 4.24 -10.56
C GLN A 84 5.63 2.99 -11.20
N ILE A 85 4.45 3.11 -11.84
CA ILE A 85 3.80 2.02 -12.58
C ILE A 85 4.69 1.59 -13.75
N LYS A 86 5.17 2.55 -14.57
CA LYS A 86 6.04 2.30 -15.72
C LYS A 86 7.34 1.59 -15.32
N ASN A 87 7.99 2.06 -14.26
CA ASN A 87 9.21 1.41 -13.74
C ASN A 87 8.95 -0.04 -13.29
N SER A 88 7.78 -0.31 -12.72
CA SER A 88 7.39 -1.68 -12.34
C SER A 88 7.12 -2.55 -13.58
N MET A 89 6.41 -1.99 -14.56
CA MET A 89 6.05 -2.70 -15.80
C MET A 89 7.29 -3.03 -16.64
N GLU A 90 8.28 -2.14 -16.65
CA GLU A 90 9.57 -2.38 -17.32
C GLU A 90 10.28 -3.60 -16.71
N LYS A 91 10.34 -3.70 -15.38
CA LYS A 91 10.93 -4.85 -14.67
C LYS A 91 10.18 -6.17 -14.96
N ILE A 92 8.87 -6.09 -15.11
CA ILE A 92 8.00 -7.22 -15.45
C ILE A 92 8.10 -7.61 -16.93
N GLY A 93 8.48 -6.68 -17.81
CA GLY A 93 8.50 -6.86 -19.27
C GLY A 93 7.09 -6.81 -19.89
N CYS A 94 6.10 -6.24 -19.22
CA CYS A 94 4.73 -6.11 -19.70
C CYS A 94 4.47 -4.69 -20.24
N LYS A 95 3.75 -4.57 -21.37
CA LYS A 95 3.44 -3.28 -22.02
C LYS A 95 1.96 -2.93 -21.99
N LYS A 96 1.09 -3.86 -21.64
CA LYS A 96 -0.35 -3.64 -21.59
C LYS A 96 -0.79 -3.24 -20.19
N LEU A 97 -1.44 -2.09 -20.07
CA LEU A 97 -1.89 -1.48 -18.79
C LEU A 97 -3.39 -1.26 -18.80
N LEU A 98 -4.05 -1.77 -17.77
CA LEU A 98 -5.43 -1.40 -17.45
C LEU A 98 -5.47 -0.56 -16.17
N LEU A 99 -5.82 0.71 -16.28
CA LEU A 99 -6.16 1.54 -15.13
C LEU A 99 -7.60 1.21 -14.68
N TYR A 100 -7.75 0.79 -13.44
CA TYR A 100 -9.03 0.35 -12.90
C TYR A 100 -9.43 1.23 -11.70
N PRO A 101 -10.26 2.29 -11.92
CA PRO A 101 -10.75 3.11 -10.82
C PRO A 101 -11.46 2.24 -9.78
N TYR A 102 -10.98 2.27 -8.53
CA TYR A 102 -11.42 1.37 -7.48
C TYR A 102 -11.53 2.06 -6.13
N ALA A 103 -12.73 2.55 -5.84
CA ALA A 103 -13.03 3.36 -4.65
C ALA A 103 -12.76 2.64 -3.32
N HIS A 104 -12.80 1.30 -3.30
CA HIS A 104 -12.65 0.52 -2.07
C HIS A 104 -11.23 0.51 -1.48
N LEU A 105 -10.23 1.07 -2.17
CA LEU A 105 -8.88 1.21 -1.60
C LEU A 105 -8.76 2.37 -0.61
N SER A 106 -9.72 3.30 -0.59
CA SER A 106 -9.67 4.47 0.28
C SER A 106 -11.03 4.84 0.84
N SER A 107 -11.03 5.44 2.02
CA SER A 107 -12.21 6.09 2.64
C SER A 107 -12.25 7.60 2.42
N ASN A 108 -11.21 8.19 1.82
CA ASN A 108 -11.06 9.64 1.59
C ASN A 108 -10.96 9.94 0.10
N LEU A 109 -12.01 9.67 -0.65
CA LEU A 109 -12.00 9.77 -2.11
C LEU A 109 -12.06 11.21 -2.61
N ALA A 110 -11.32 11.50 -3.67
CA ALA A 110 -11.43 12.73 -4.44
C ALA A 110 -12.84 12.92 -5.02
N LYS A 111 -13.20 14.17 -5.28
CA LYS A 111 -14.43 14.49 -6.02
C LYS A 111 -14.40 13.82 -7.40
N PRO A 112 -15.53 13.29 -7.90
CA PRO A 112 -15.56 12.58 -9.17
C PRO A 112 -14.95 13.34 -10.34
N SER A 113 -15.15 14.66 -10.42
CA SER A 113 -14.56 15.49 -11.48
C SER A 113 -13.05 15.55 -11.43
N VAL A 114 -12.46 15.58 -10.22
CA VAL A 114 -11.02 15.54 -10.01
C VAL A 114 -10.47 14.15 -10.37
N ALA A 115 -11.12 13.10 -9.87
CA ALA A 115 -10.70 11.73 -10.13
C ALA A 115 -10.71 11.39 -11.64
N ILE A 116 -11.73 11.82 -12.39
CA ILE A 116 -11.80 11.66 -13.85
C ILE A 116 -10.65 12.40 -14.54
N ALA A 117 -10.36 13.64 -14.11
CA ALA A 117 -9.28 14.42 -14.70
C ALA A 117 -7.92 13.76 -14.46
N LEU A 118 -7.65 13.30 -13.23
CA LEU A 118 -6.41 12.59 -12.88
C LEU A 118 -6.28 11.24 -13.62
N LEU A 119 -7.37 10.50 -13.78
CA LEU A 119 -7.38 9.26 -14.56
C LEU A 119 -6.95 9.49 -16.01
N LYS A 120 -7.51 10.52 -16.67
CA LYS A 120 -7.14 10.91 -18.03
C LYS A 120 -5.69 11.37 -18.13
N GLU A 121 -5.21 12.07 -17.11
CA GLU A 121 -3.81 12.50 -17.04
C GLU A 121 -2.87 11.28 -16.90
N MET A 122 -3.22 10.31 -16.05
CA MET A 122 -2.47 9.05 -15.92
C MET A 122 -2.43 8.28 -17.25
N GLU A 123 -3.57 8.19 -17.94
CA GLU A 123 -3.67 7.54 -19.25
C GLU A 123 -2.76 8.23 -20.29
N SER A 124 -2.84 9.57 -20.36
CA SER A 124 -1.98 10.36 -21.24
C SER A 124 -0.50 10.23 -20.91
N GLY A 125 -0.16 10.17 -19.62
CA GLY A 125 1.21 9.99 -19.12
C GLY A 125 1.80 8.60 -19.38
N ALA A 126 0.97 7.64 -19.79
CA ALA A 126 1.37 6.26 -20.12
C ALA A 126 1.27 5.95 -21.62
N SER A 127 1.26 6.97 -22.48
CA SER A 127 0.99 6.85 -23.93
C SER A 127 1.97 5.95 -24.69
N GLU A 128 3.16 5.65 -24.15
CA GLU A 128 4.11 4.68 -24.71
C GLU A 128 3.74 3.21 -24.43
N LEU A 129 2.77 2.97 -23.57
CA LEU A 129 2.20 1.67 -23.24
C LEU A 129 0.88 1.47 -24.00
N GLU A 130 0.45 0.22 -24.12
CA GLU A 130 -0.90 -0.11 -24.53
C GLU A 130 -1.85 0.13 -23.33
N VAL A 131 -2.24 1.37 -23.12
CA VAL A 131 -3.03 1.80 -21.95
C VAL A 131 -4.51 1.85 -22.27
N SER A 132 -5.32 1.41 -21.31
CA SER A 132 -6.78 1.52 -21.30
C SER A 132 -7.26 1.75 -19.87
N HIS A 133 -8.51 2.16 -19.70
CA HIS A 133 -9.13 2.21 -18.38
C HIS A 133 -10.48 1.49 -18.35
N SER A 134 -10.86 0.98 -17.19
CA SER A 134 -12.20 0.46 -16.97
C SER A 134 -13.14 1.63 -16.66
N PRO A 135 -14.44 1.57 -17.07
CA PRO A 135 -15.36 2.67 -16.94
C PRO A 135 -15.46 3.26 -15.55
N PHE A 136 -15.26 4.58 -15.43
CA PHE A 136 -15.35 5.31 -14.19
C PHE A 136 -16.81 5.43 -13.72
N GLY A 137 -17.02 5.28 -12.40
CA GLY A 137 -18.33 5.48 -11.77
C GLY A 137 -19.34 4.35 -11.96
N TRP A 138 -18.87 3.19 -12.41
CA TRP A 138 -19.69 1.98 -12.57
C TRP A 138 -19.31 0.92 -11.56
N THR A 139 -20.32 0.23 -11.00
CA THR A 139 -20.12 -1.09 -10.38
C THR A 139 -19.84 -2.08 -11.49
N LYS A 140 -18.81 -2.90 -11.30
CA LYS A 140 -18.38 -3.91 -12.26
C LYS A 140 -18.22 -5.25 -11.57
N SER A 141 -18.77 -6.31 -12.15
CA SER A 141 -18.35 -7.67 -11.81
C SER A 141 -17.04 -7.97 -12.54
N TYR A 142 -16.11 -8.71 -11.92
CA TYR A 142 -14.89 -9.10 -12.61
C TYR A 142 -14.38 -10.47 -12.17
N LYS A 143 -13.63 -11.10 -13.06
CA LYS A 143 -12.79 -12.26 -12.83
C LYS A 143 -11.35 -11.85 -13.11
N LEU A 144 -10.43 -12.22 -12.23
CA LEU A 144 -9.04 -11.85 -12.32
C LEU A 144 -8.16 -13.09 -12.10
N GLN A 145 -7.20 -13.31 -13.00
CA GLN A 145 -6.19 -14.35 -12.87
C GLN A 145 -4.82 -13.70 -12.74
N VAL A 146 -4.32 -13.63 -11.53
CA VAL A 146 -3.01 -13.05 -11.21
C VAL A 146 -1.91 -14.09 -11.44
N LYS A 147 -0.77 -13.66 -11.97
CA LYS A 147 0.40 -14.50 -12.17
C LYS A 147 1.07 -14.84 -10.84
N GLY A 148 1.73 -16.00 -10.78
CA GLY A 148 2.41 -16.47 -9.56
C GLY A 148 3.92 -16.21 -9.60
N HIS A 149 4.37 -14.94 -9.45
CA HIS A 149 5.79 -14.59 -9.34
C HIS A 149 5.99 -13.42 -8.36
N PRO A 150 7.20 -13.22 -7.80
CA PRO A 150 7.43 -12.23 -6.73
C PRO A 150 7.06 -10.78 -7.08
N LEU A 151 7.05 -10.41 -8.38
CA LEU A 151 6.68 -9.08 -8.86
C LEU A 151 5.22 -8.97 -9.30
N ALA A 152 4.42 -10.03 -9.13
CA ALA A 152 3.06 -10.04 -9.64
C ALA A 152 2.14 -9.09 -8.89
N GLU A 153 2.42 -8.82 -7.63
CA GLU A 153 1.57 -8.02 -6.77
C GLU A 153 2.37 -6.92 -6.06
N SER A 154 1.90 -5.69 -6.08
CA SER A 154 2.47 -4.61 -5.30
C SER A 154 1.42 -3.58 -4.90
N SER A 155 1.47 -3.13 -3.64
CA SER A 155 0.65 -2.04 -3.12
C SER A 155 1.52 -0.82 -2.89
N LYS A 156 1.04 0.36 -3.29
CA LYS A 156 1.79 1.62 -3.17
C LYS A 156 0.89 2.74 -2.69
N VAL A 157 1.49 3.62 -1.92
CA VAL A 157 0.96 4.92 -1.54
C VAL A 157 1.82 5.96 -2.22
N VAL A 158 1.23 6.77 -3.09
CA VAL A 158 1.95 7.77 -3.89
C VAL A 158 1.65 9.17 -3.36
N THR A 159 2.70 9.91 -3.04
CA THR A 159 2.62 11.29 -2.54
C THR A 159 3.29 12.25 -3.53
N LYS A 160 3.09 13.57 -3.35
CA LYS A 160 3.82 14.61 -4.09
C LYS A 160 5.33 14.50 -3.94
N ASP A 161 5.79 14.16 -2.74
CA ASP A 161 7.21 14.04 -2.42
C ASP A 161 7.80 12.66 -2.72
N SER A 162 7.03 11.78 -3.36
CA SER A 162 7.52 10.47 -3.79
C SER A 162 8.59 10.64 -4.86
N LYS A 163 9.77 11.11 -4.44
CA LYS A 163 10.96 11.12 -5.29
C LYS A 163 11.21 9.70 -5.78
N LYS A 164 11.67 9.59 -7.03
CA LYS A 164 12.15 8.33 -7.62
C LYS A 164 12.85 7.51 -6.55
N THR A 165 12.21 6.45 -6.10
CA THR A 165 12.88 5.48 -5.22
C THR A 165 14.07 4.96 -6.03
N PRO A 166 15.31 4.97 -5.50
CA PRO A 166 16.44 4.37 -6.20
C PRO A 166 16.06 2.93 -6.55
N ALA A 167 16.40 2.53 -7.77
CA ALA A 167 15.99 1.27 -8.38
C ALA A 167 16.63 0.00 -7.76
N ASP A 168 17.15 0.06 -6.53
CA ASP A 168 17.96 -0.99 -5.92
C ASP A 168 17.60 -1.32 -4.47
N SER A 169 16.34 -1.25 -4.06
CA SER A 169 15.94 -2.10 -2.95
C SER A 169 15.54 -3.45 -3.54
N GLU A 170 16.35 -4.46 -3.31
CA GLU A 170 16.01 -5.87 -3.53
C GLU A 170 14.58 -6.11 -3.08
N LEU A 171 13.85 -6.89 -3.87
CA LEU A 171 12.42 -7.17 -3.75
C LEU A 171 12.08 -7.98 -2.49
N THR A 172 12.35 -7.38 -1.35
CA THR A 172 11.78 -7.80 -0.08
C THR A 172 10.46 -7.03 0.08
N SER A 173 9.36 -7.73 0.28
CA SER A 173 8.12 -7.06 0.64
C SER A 173 8.35 -6.28 1.93
N ASP A 174 7.74 -5.08 2.09
CA ASP A 174 7.85 -4.29 3.34
C ASP A 174 7.50 -5.12 4.58
N ALA A 175 6.68 -6.17 4.41
CA ALA A 175 6.35 -7.14 5.44
C ALA A 175 7.57 -8.01 5.83
N LEU A 176 8.35 -8.51 4.85
CA LEU A 176 9.56 -9.29 5.10
C LEU A 176 10.68 -8.43 5.70
N GLU A 177 10.84 -7.18 5.23
CA GLU A 177 11.74 -6.23 5.87
C GLU A 177 11.30 -5.85 7.28
N GLY A 178 10.00 -5.74 7.52
CA GLY A 178 9.42 -5.52 8.84
C GLY A 178 9.73 -6.69 9.78
N GLU A 179 9.58 -7.93 9.33
CA GLU A 179 9.89 -9.12 10.12
C GLU A 179 11.41 -9.24 10.44
N SER A 180 12.27 -8.93 9.49
CA SER A 180 13.72 -8.95 9.72
C SER A 180 14.20 -7.89 10.71
N LYS A 181 13.45 -6.82 10.91
CA LYS A 181 13.75 -5.73 11.86
C LYS A 181 13.16 -5.95 13.24
N ILE A 182 12.26 -6.93 13.42
CA ILE A 182 11.68 -7.24 14.73
C ILE A 182 12.71 -7.96 15.59
N ARG A 183 13.26 -7.24 16.55
CA ARG A 183 14.10 -7.83 17.60
C ARG A 183 13.26 -8.03 18.85
N SER A 184 13.09 -9.29 19.25
CA SER A 184 12.45 -9.62 20.53
C SER A 184 13.38 -9.25 21.68
N ILE A 185 12.88 -8.45 22.62
CA ILE A 185 13.59 -8.13 23.87
C ILE A 185 12.91 -8.91 24.98
N TRP A 186 13.64 -9.86 25.52
CA TRP A 186 13.16 -10.70 26.61
C TRP A 186 13.51 -10.09 27.97
N LYS A 187 12.52 -10.01 28.84
CA LYS A 187 12.66 -9.46 30.19
C LYS A 187 12.05 -10.40 31.22
N ILE A 188 12.62 -10.43 32.40
CA ILE A 188 12.08 -11.11 33.57
C ILE A 188 11.35 -10.06 34.42
N MET A 189 10.11 -10.34 34.78
CA MET A 189 9.34 -9.54 35.72
C MET A 189 9.26 -10.29 37.06
N THR A 190 9.71 -9.65 38.13
CA THR A 190 9.59 -10.17 39.50
C THR A 190 8.21 -9.87 40.09
N PRO A 191 7.77 -10.57 41.15
CA PRO A 191 6.45 -10.38 41.74
C PRO A 191 6.16 -8.97 42.24
N ASP A 192 7.18 -8.17 42.51
CA ASP A 192 7.09 -6.76 42.87
C ASP A 192 6.94 -5.82 41.67
N GLY A 193 6.90 -6.37 40.45
CA GLY A 193 6.75 -5.60 39.21
C GLY A 193 8.06 -5.09 38.61
N THR A 194 9.22 -5.42 39.18
CA THR A 194 10.52 -5.00 38.65
C THR A 194 10.84 -5.77 37.35
N LEU A 195 11.19 -5.03 36.30
CA LEU A 195 11.58 -5.59 34.98
C LEU A 195 13.10 -5.54 34.80
N SER A 196 13.70 -6.68 34.53
CA SER A 196 15.14 -6.83 34.22
C SER A 196 15.33 -7.50 32.88
N ASN A 197 16.36 -7.12 32.11
CA ASN A 197 16.72 -7.89 30.92
C ASN A 197 17.21 -9.28 31.33
N ILE A 198 17.01 -10.29 30.46
CA ILE A 198 17.50 -11.64 30.69
C ILE A 198 18.99 -11.66 31.02
N ALA A 199 19.79 -10.85 30.34
CA ALA A 199 21.24 -10.79 30.52
C ALA A 199 21.66 -10.26 31.90
N ASP A 200 20.81 -9.42 32.51
CA ASP A 200 21.12 -8.70 33.75
C ASP A 200 20.45 -9.33 34.99
N PHE A 201 19.59 -10.34 34.76
CA PHE A 201 18.85 -10.97 35.86
C PHE A 201 19.66 -11.99 36.61
N ASN A 202 19.68 -11.94 37.94
CA ASN A 202 20.37 -12.89 38.77
C ASN A 202 19.57 -14.19 38.95
N PHE A 203 19.92 -15.20 38.19
CA PHE A 203 19.27 -16.52 38.20
C PHE A 203 19.74 -17.47 39.31
N SER A 204 20.67 -17.08 40.18
CA SER A 204 21.25 -17.98 41.21
C SER A 204 20.24 -18.72 42.06
N LYS A 205 19.09 -18.04 42.35
CA LYS A 205 17.97 -18.64 43.11
C LYS A 205 16.94 -19.34 42.21
N TYR A 206 17.07 -19.27 40.90
CA TYR A 206 16.04 -19.70 39.93
C TYR A 206 16.67 -20.48 38.75
N PRO A 207 17.43 -21.57 38.97
CA PRO A 207 18.17 -22.27 37.91
C PRO A 207 17.23 -22.84 36.81
N LYS A 208 16.04 -23.28 37.15
CA LYS A 208 15.05 -23.76 36.18
C LYS A 208 14.48 -22.62 35.29
N LEU A 209 14.32 -21.43 35.88
CA LEU A 209 13.89 -20.25 35.14
C LEU A 209 14.98 -19.81 34.15
N GLU A 210 16.26 -19.92 34.55
CA GLU A 210 17.37 -19.63 33.64
C GLU A 210 17.33 -20.49 32.37
N ILE A 211 17.16 -21.80 32.56
CA ILE A 211 17.08 -22.77 31.45
C ILE A 211 15.90 -22.40 30.51
N LEU A 212 14.74 -22.16 31.08
CA LEU A 212 13.55 -21.80 30.31
C LEU A 212 13.71 -20.48 29.55
N ALA A 213 14.20 -19.44 30.24
CA ALA A 213 14.38 -18.13 29.66
C ALA A 213 15.38 -18.11 28.50
N LYS A 214 16.53 -18.83 28.69
CA LYS A 214 17.52 -18.99 27.63
C LYS A 214 17.00 -19.82 26.46
N TYR A 215 16.23 -20.87 26.72
CA TYR A 215 15.60 -21.68 25.69
C TYR A 215 14.61 -20.88 24.85
N GLU A 216 13.72 -20.11 25.48
CA GLU A 216 12.75 -19.30 24.78
C GLU A 216 13.41 -18.12 24.02
N ALA A 217 14.42 -17.49 24.60
CA ALA A 217 15.17 -16.44 23.94
C ALA A 217 15.97 -16.92 22.71
N ALA A 218 16.43 -18.19 22.75
CA ALA A 218 17.13 -18.81 21.62
C ALA A 218 16.20 -19.24 20.47
N LYS A 219 14.90 -19.35 20.73
CA LYS A 219 13.86 -19.63 19.71
C LYS A 219 13.53 -18.41 18.85
N GLN A 220 14.39 -17.40 18.78
CA GLN A 220 14.22 -16.35 17.77
C GLN A 220 14.05 -17.05 16.43
N ARG A 221 12.92 -16.80 15.76
CA ARG A 221 12.68 -17.30 14.41
C ARG A 221 13.89 -16.96 13.55
N GLN A 222 14.69 -17.96 13.23
CA GLN A 222 15.52 -17.92 12.06
C GLN A 222 14.55 -17.97 10.90
N VAL A 223 14.38 -16.86 10.23
CA VAL A 223 13.79 -16.85 8.90
C VAL A 223 14.96 -17.29 8.01
N ASP A 224 14.93 -18.55 7.60
CA ASP A 224 15.81 -19.09 6.59
C ASP A 224 15.46 -18.46 5.22
#